data_0f403df118aca2cd01879da7d481c2af
#
_entry.id   0f403df118aca2cd01879da7d481c2af
#
_cell.length_a   1.000
_cell.length_b   1.000
_cell.length_c   1.000
_cell.angle_alpha   90.00
_cell.angle_beta   90.00
_cell.angle_gamma   90.00
#
_symmetry.space_group_name_H-M   'P 1'
#
loop_
_entity.id
_entity.type
_entity.pdbx_description
1 polymer ?
#
loop_
_entity_poly.entity_id
_entity_poly.type
_entity_poly.pdbx_seq_one_letter_code
_entity_poly.pdbx_strand_id
1 'polypeptide(L)'
;MYDRLATTVQEPCALERKSNKPIRELLGFYGLRTSLIRLKVIDALLVAAREGRAIGVNGTHAWLESSAVECSFISVREVLKRLCEERVIDYQADKSYRFTAEAWAILMRTSG
;
A
#
# COMPACT_ATOMS: atom_id res chain seq x y z
N MET A 1 -0.13 -6.45 -30.71
CA MET A 1 -0.54 -6.06 -30.49
C MET A 1 -0.63 -5.90 -30.16
N TYR A 2 -0.36 -6.07 -30.02
CA TYR A 2 -0.74 -5.62 -29.62
C TYR A 2 -0.91 -5.51 -29.08
N ASP A 3 -0.74 -5.93 -29.02
CA ASP A 3 -1.14 -5.49 -28.53
C ASP A 3 -1.27 -5.43 -27.99
N ARG A 4 -1.16 -5.82 -27.93
CA ARG A 4 -1.59 -5.60 -27.51
C ARG A 4 -1.40 -5.57 -26.74
N LEU A 5 -1.18 -5.91 -26.70
CA LEU A 5 -1.19 -5.68 -26.04
C LEU A 5 -0.72 -5.20 -25.48
N ALA A 6 -0.19 -5.38 -25.57
CA ALA A 6 0.12 -4.75 -25.08
C ALA A 6 0.22 -4.06 -24.92
N THR A 7 0.37 -3.96 -25.01
CA THR A 7 0.39 -3.10 -24.74
C THR A 7 -0.27 -2.53 -24.37
N THR A 8 -0.77 -2.36 -24.42
CA THR A 8 -1.45 -1.73 -23.83
C THR A 8 -1.50 -1.40 -22.51
N VAL A 9 -1.37 -1.63 -22.05
CA VAL A 9 -1.02 -1.63 -20.66
C VAL A 9 -0.34 -0.37 -20.18
N GLN A 10 0.17 0.39 -21.08
CA GLN A 10 1.09 1.47 -20.72
C GLN A 10 0.43 2.64 -20.01
N GLU A 11 -0.72 3.07 -20.47
CA GLU A 11 -1.37 4.21 -19.83
C GLU A 11 -1.79 3.93 -18.39
N PRO A 12 -2.37 2.78 -18.10
CA PRO A 12 -2.67 2.47 -16.71
C PRO A 12 -1.42 2.48 -15.85
N CYS A 13 -0.31 2.01 -16.41
CA CYS A 13 0.95 1.99 -15.67
C CYS A 13 1.42 3.40 -15.31
N ALA A 14 1.25 4.34 -16.23
CA ALA A 14 1.65 5.72 -15.96
C ALA A 14 0.81 6.32 -14.84
N LEU A 15 -0.50 6.07 -14.85
CA LEU A 15 -1.37 6.55 -13.79
C LEU A 15 -1.02 5.89 -12.45
N GLU A 16 -0.74 4.60 -12.48
CA GLU A 16 -0.36 3.89 -11.26
C GLU A 16 0.92 4.46 -10.68
N ARG A 17 1.88 4.79 -11.50
CA ARG A 17 3.12 5.36 -11.01
C ARG A 17 2.87 6.70 -10.33
N LYS A 18 1.99 7.50 -10.91
CA LYS A 18 1.65 8.79 -10.32
C LYS A 18 0.99 8.61 -8.97
N SER A 19 0.01 7.72 -8.88
CA SER A 19 -0.70 7.52 -7.63
C SER A 19 0.16 6.82 -6.59
N ASN A 20 1.20 6.10 -7.02
CA ASN A 20 2.09 5.38 -6.11
C ASN A 20 3.27 6.23 -5.65
N LYS A 21 3.42 7.42 -6.19
CA LYS A 21 4.56 8.24 -5.83
C LYS A 21 4.67 8.51 -4.33
N PRO A 22 3.58 8.90 -3.65
CA PRO A 22 3.67 9.13 -2.20
C PRO A 22 4.11 7.88 -1.45
N ILE A 23 3.63 6.71 -1.92
CA ILE A 23 3.98 5.46 -1.25
C ILE A 23 5.45 5.13 -1.47
N ARG A 24 5.96 5.37 -2.67
CA ARG A 24 7.38 5.14 -2.96
C ARG A 24 8.27 6.06 -2.14
N GLU A 25 7.86 7.30 -1.97
CA GLU A 25 8.59 8.24 -1.13
C GLU A 25 8.60 7.77 0.31
N LEU A 26 7.45 7.29 0.78
CA LEU A 26 7.35 6.77 2.14
C LEU A 26 8.31 5.60 2.36
N LEU A 27 8.29 4.63 1.44
CA LEU A 27 9.17 3.47 1.55
C LEU A 27 10.64 3.88 1.53
N GLY A 28 10.98 4.83 0.65
CA GLY A 28 12.35 5.32 0.57
C GLY A 28 12.80 6.01 1.86
N PHE A 29 11.91 6.75 2.48
CA PHE A 29 12.22 7.43 3.74
C PHE A 29 12.61 6.41 4.83
N TYR A 30 11.90 5.28 4.86
CA TYR A 30 12.16 4.25 5.87
C TYR A 30 13.20 3.23 5.40
N GLY A 31 13.82 3.44 4.24
CA GLY A 31 14.84 2.54 3.74
C GLY A 31 14.31 1.18 3.32
N LEU A 32 13.04 1.11 2.96
CA LEU A 32 12.40 -0.15 2.59
C LEU A 32 12.37 -0.29 1.08
N ARG A 33 12.64 -1.51 0.62
CA ARG A 33 12.60 -1.80 -0.81
C ARG A 33 11.17 -1.71 -1.33
N THR A 34 11.03 -1.13 -2.51
CA THR A 34 9.74 -1.09 -3.19
C THR A 34 9.44 -2.45 -3.80
N SER A 35 8.27 -2.99 -3.48
CA SER A 35 7.78 -4.23 -4.08
C SER A 35 6.30 -4.04 -4.34
N LEU A 36 5.77 -4.83 -5.28
CA LEU A 36 4.37 -4.71 -5.62
C LEU A 36 3.47 -4.95 -4.40
N ILE A 37 3.78 -5.98 -3.63
CA ILE A 37 2.92 -6.30 -2.48
C ILE A 37 3.00 -5.19 -1.42
N ARG A 38 4.17 -4.61 -1.18
CA ARG A 38 4.28 -3.50 -0.24
C ARG A 38 3.50 -2.28 -0.72
N LEU A 39 3.63 -1.97 -2.00
CA LEU A 39 2.88 -0.85 -2.57
C LEU A 39 1.39 -1.04 -2.39
N LYS A 40 0.92 -2.24 -2.69
CA LYS A 40 -0.52 -2.52 -2.64
C LYS A 40 -1.04 -2.57 -1.20
N VAL A 41 -0.25 -3.11 -0.29
CA VAL A 41 -0.64 -3.13 1.12
C VAL A 41 -0.77 -1.70 1.65
N ILE A 42 0.21 -0.86 1.37
CA ILE A 42 0.16 0.52 1.84
C ILE A 42 -0.98 1.26 1.15
N ASP A 43 -1.20 0.99 -0.13
CA ASP A 43 -2.31 1.61 -0.86
C ASP A 43 -3.65 1.25 -0.23
N ALA A 44 -3.82 -0.01 0.17
CA ALA A 44 -5.05 -0.45 0.82
C ALA A 44 -5.28 0.32 2.13
N LEU A 45 -4.21 0.45 2.92
CA LEU A 45 -4.31 1.18 4.18
C LEU A 45 -4.57 2.67 3.95
N LEU A 46 -3.96 3.23 2.92
CA LEU A 46 -4.15 4.65 2.60
C LEU A 46 -5.58 4.93 2.15
N VAL A 47 -6.13 4.08 1.29
CA VAL A 47 -7.50 4.24 0.83
C VAL A 47 -8.45 4.15 2.02
N ALA A 48 -8.25 3.17 2.90
CA ALA A 48 -9.09 3.02 4.08
C ALA A 48 -8.99 4.26 4.97
N ALA A 49 -7.78 4.77 5.18
CA ALA A 49 -7.58 5.94 6.01
C ALA A 49 -8.29 7.16 5.44
N ARG A 50 -8.23 7.33 4.13
CA ARG A 50 -8.89 8.47 3.49
C ARG A 50 -10.41 8.37 3.57
N GLU A 51 -10.92 7.16 3.66
CA GLU A 51 -12.36 6.93 3.78
C GLU A 51 -12.82 6.87 5.23
N GLY A 52 -11.91 7.10 6.16
CA GLY A 52 -12.25 7.04 7.58
C GLY A 52 -12.50 5.64 8.08
N ARG A 53 -12.01 4.62 7.38
CA ARG A 53 -12.16 3.24 7.79
C ARG A 53 -10.87 2.71 8.39
N ALA A 54 -11.02 1.73 9.27
CA ALA A 54 -9.87 1.03 9.84
C ALA A 54 -9.95 -0.42 9.38
N ILE A 55 -8.87 -0.96 8.84
CA ILE A 55 -8.84 -2.34 8.38
C ILE A 55 -7.67 -3.08 9.01
N GLY A 56 -7.88 -4.38 9.21
CA GLY A 56 -6.85 -5.26 9.73
C GLY A 56 -6.27 -6.12 8.61
N VAL A 57 -5.68 -7.25 8.98
CA VAL A 57 -5.04 -8.12 8.01
C VAL A 57 -6.05 -8.71 7.03
N ASN A 58 -7.22 -9.10 7.53
CA ASN A 58 -8.25 -9.67 6.65
C ASN A 58 -8.75 -8.67 5.63
N GLY A 59 -9.03 -7.45 6.08
CA GLY A 59 -9.49 -6.39 5.17
C GLY A 59 -8.45 -6.02 4.14
N THR A 60 -7.20 -5.97 4.57
CA THR A 60 -6.10 -5.67 3.66
C THR A 60 -5.96 -6.76 2.60
N HIS A 61 -5.99 -8.02 3.02
CA HIS A 61 -5.90 -9.14 2.09
C HIS A 61 -7.06 -9.15 1.11
N ALA A 62 -8.28 -8.92 1.61
CA ALA A 62 -9.45 -8.88 0.75
C ALA A 62 -9.35 -7.77 -0.28
N TRP A 63 -8.83 -6.61 0.13
CA TRP A 63 -8.66 -5.49 -0.78
C TRP A 63 -7.67 -5.84 -1.90
N LEU A 64 -6.57 -6.50 -1.55
CA LEU A 64 -5.59 -6.90 -2.55
C LEU A 64 -6.18 -7.91 -3.53
N GLU A 65 -6.94 -8.86 -3.02
CA GLU A 65 -7.60 -9.84 -3.89
C GLU A 65 -8.58 -9.17 -4.85
N SER A 66 -9.33 -8.20 -4.37
CA SER A 66 -10.27 -7.49 -5.22
C SER A 66 -9.57 -6.62 -6.25
N SER A 67 -8.31 -6.31 -6.02
CA SER A 67 -7.50 -5.54 -6.96
C SER A 67 -6.70 -6.43 -7.90
N ALA A 68 -7.02 -7.72 -7.93
CA ALA A 68 -6.37 -8.71 -8.78
C ALA A 68 -4.89 -8.91 -8.47
N VAL A 69 -4.51 -8.66 -7.22
CA VAL A 69 -3.15 -8.91 -6.77
C VAL A 69 -3.13 -10.28 -6.10
N GLU A 70 -2.46 -11.23 -6.74
CA GLU A 70 -2.38 -12.59 -6.19
C GLU A 70 -1.32 -12.62 -5.10
N CYS A 71 -1.76 -12.86 -3.89
CA CYS A 71 -0.85 -12.99 -2.77
C CYS A 71 -1.54 -13.79 -1.68
N SER A 72 -0.74 -14.49 -0.90
CA SER A 72 -1.28 -15.28 0.19
C SER A 72 -1.57 -14.39 1.39
N PHE A 73 -2.46 -14.87 2.24
CA PHE A 73 -2.75 -14.19 3.50
C PHE A 73 -1.47 -14.03 4.32
N ILE A 74 -0.63 -15.07 4.32
CA ILE A 74 0.62 -15.02 5.08
C ILE A 74 1.56 -13.94 4.55
N SER A 75 1.63 -13.77 3.23
CA SER A 75 2.46 -12.72 2.65
C SER A 75 2.00 -11.34 3.08
N VAL A 76 0.69 -11.10 3.07
CA VAL A 76 0.14 -9.82 3.50
C VAL A 76 0.47 -9.59 4.97
N ARG A 77 0.28 -10.61 5.79
CA ARG A 77 0.56 -10.52 7.21
C ARG A 77 2.03 -10.18 7.48
N GLU A 78 2.95 -10.81 6.72
CA GLU A 78 4.37 -10.54 6.91
C GLU A 78 4.73 -9.11 6.50
N VAL A 79 4.12 -8.60 5.44
CA VAL A 79 4.35 -7.22 5.04
C VAL A 79 3.86 -6.27 6.11
N LEU A 80 2.67 -6.49 6.63
CA LEU A 80 2.11 -5.65 7.69
C LEU A 80 2.99 -5.68 8.94
N LYS A 81 3.49 -6.87 9.29
CA LYS A 81 4.37 -7.02 10.43
C LYS A 81 5.64 -6.20 10.25
N ARG A 82 6.25 -6.28 9.07
CA ARG A 82 7.47 -5.52 8.80
C ARG A 82 7.22 -4.03 8.86
N LEU A 83 6.09 -3.57 8.34
CA LEU A 83 5.76 -2.16 8.39
C LEU A 83 5.58 -1.67 9.82
N CYS A 84 5.02 -2.52 10.69
CA CYS A 84 4.93 -2.19 12.11
C CYS A 84 6.30 -2.10 12.76
N GLU A 85 7.18 -3.04 12.43
CA GLU A 85 8.54 -3.05 12.98
C GLU A 85 9.31 -1.80 12.60
N GLU A 86 9.07 -1.29 11.40
CA GLU A 86 9.75 -0.10 10.93
C GLU A 86 9.04 1.20 11.32
N ARG A 87 7.97 1.11 12.07
CA ARG A 87 7.21 2.27 12.54
C ARG A 87 6.52 3.05 11.43
N VAL A 88 6.22 2.39 10.34
CA VAL A 88 5.40 2.99 9.28
C VAL A 88 3.94 2.98 9.71
N ILE A 89 3.52 1.90 10.34
CA ILE A 89 2.15 1.75 10.83
C ILE A 89 2.17 1.24 12.26
N ASP A 90 1.06 1.44 12.95
CA ASP A 90 0.84 0.94 14.29
C ASP A 90 -0.35 -0.01 14.29
N TYR A 91 -0.25 -1.07 15.10
CA TYR A 91 -1.32 -2.03 15.28
C TYR A 91 -2.19 -1.55 16.45
N GLN A 92 -3.48 -1.44 16.20
CA GLN A 92 -4.41 -0.89 17.18
C GLN A 92 -5.11 -1.99 17.99
N ALA A 93 -5.69 -1.59 19.11
CA ALA A 93 -6.39 -2.53 19.99
C ALA A 93 -7.54 -3.24 19.29
N ASP A 94 -8.16 -2.60 18.29
CA ASP A 94 -9.26 -3.21 17.52
C ASP A 94 -8.78 -4.08 16.39
N LYS A 95 -7.47 -4.39 16.36
CA LYS A 95 -6.82 -5.25 15.37
C LYS A 95 -6.76 -4.61 14.00
N SER A 96 -6.86 -3.31 13.92
CA SER A 96 -6.66 -2.59 12.67
C SER A 96 -5.28 -1.95 12.66
N TYR A 97 -4.89 -1.40 11.50
CA TYR A 97 -3.62 -0.73 11.34
C TYR A 97 -3.82 0.73 11.01
N ARG A 98 -2.94 1.56 11.54
CA ARG A 98 -2.95 2.99 11.30
C ARG A 98 -1.56 3.47 10.95
N PHE A 99 -1.48 4.45 10.07
CA PHE A 99 -0.19 5.09 9.83
C PHE A 99 0.26 5.86 11.06
N THR A 100 1.57 5.82 11.33
CA THR A 100 2.13 6.66 12.37
C THR A 100 2.03 8.11 11.92
N ALA A 101 2.13 9.04 12.85
CA ALA A 101 2.05 10.46 12.51
C ALA A 101 3.12 10.86 11.50
N GLU A 102 4.33 10.33 11.66
CA GLU A 102 5.42 10.63 10.73
C GLU A 102 5.12 10.09 9.33
N ALA A 103 4.67 8.84 9.25
CA ALA A 103 4.35 8.24 7.96
C ALA A 103 3.21 9.01 7.27
N TRP A 104 2.19 9.36 8.02
CA TRP A 104 1.07 10.12 7.49
C TRP A 104 1.52 11.47 6.94
N ALA A 105 2.42 12.15 7.67
CA ALA A 105 2.95 13.43 7.23
C ALA A 105 3.70 13.30 5.91
N ILE A 106 4.48 12.24 5.75
CA ILE A 106 5.21 12.01 4.50
C ILE A 106 4.24 11.76 3.35
N LEU A 107 3.23 10.92 3.57
CA LEU A 107 2.24 10.64 2.55
C LEU A 107 1.49 11.89 2.11
N MET A 108 1.09 12.72 3.06
CA MET A 108 0.34 13.92 2.74
C MET A 108 1.20 14.98 2.07
N ARG A 109 2.47 15.08 2.48
CA ARG A 109 3.39 16.03 1.89
C ARG A 109 3.61 15.76 0.40
N THR A 110 3.75 14.49 0.03
CA THR A 110 4.07 14.14 -1.34
C THR A 110 2.86 13.98 -2.22
N SER A 111 1.66 13.84 -1.64
CA SER A 111 0.46 13.65 -2.45
C SER A 111 -0.25 14.97 -2.75
N GLY A 112 0.21 16.04 -2.13
CA GLY A 112 -0.39 17.37 -2.33
C GLY A 112 0.01 18.03 -3.63
#